data_5640a8cc64fffc3c7eed31b050f2c1bc
#
_entry.id   5640a8cc64fffc3c7eed31b050f2c1bc
#
_cell.length_a   1.000
_cell.length_b   1.000
_cell.length_c   1.000
_cell.angle_alpha   90.00
_cell.angle_beta   90.00
_cell.angle_gamma   90.00
#
_symmetry.space_group_name_H-M   'P 1'
#
loop_
_entity.id
_entity.type
_entity.pdbx_description
1 polymer ?
#
loop_
_entity_poly.entity_id
_entity_poly.type
_entity_poly.pdbx_seq_one_letter_code
_entity_poly.pdbx_strand_id
1 'polypeptide(L)'
;KIIIGKPEDKLGQRLSNTASVTFEDVIIQPDQIIGDRRFGFKYIVDVLDFARPMVAAIGLGLAKRALDVTLAYTRERKQFGQRICDLPVARDMLTTMWKKVELAELSLMKACCKIQEKAKDAGLYASLAKNTCAEAAVFCSTEGLHLHGGYGFTTEYEISKLARDAHIVDIYE
;
A
#
# COMPACT_ATOMS: atom_id res chain seq x y z
N LYS A 1 10.21 -18.61 27.51
CA LYS A 1 10.21 -19.31 26.22
C LYS A 1 9.54 -18.40 25.15
N ILE A 2 10.10 -18.34 23.93
CA ILE A 2 9.49 -17.66 22.79
C ILE A 2 8.93 -18.73 21.86
N ILE A 3 7.65 -18.61 21.50
CA ILE A 3 6.93 -19.53 20.63
C ILE A 3 6.47 -18.75 19.41
N ILE A 4 6.88 -19.22 18.23
CA ILE A 4 6.44 -18.66 16.94
C ILE A 4 5.34 -19.56 16.39
N GLY A 5 4.19 -18.98 16.10
CA GLY A 5 3.05 -19.67 15.53
C GLY A 5 3.24 -20.06 14.06
N LYS A 6 2.24 -20.75 13.51
CA LYS A 6 2.22 -21.09 12.09
C LYS A 6 2.05 -19.81 11.26
N PRO A 7 2.76 -19.66 10.12
CA PRO A 7 2.52 -18.56 9.19
C PRO A 7 1.06 -18.52 8.70
N GLU A 8 0.49 -17.32 8.67
CA GLU A 8 -0.88 -17.09 8.21
C GLU A 8 -0.98 -17.23 6.68
N ASP A 9 -2.07 -17.86 6.21
CA ASP A 9 -2.43 -17.88 4.80
C ASP A 9 -3.21 -16.61 4.46
N LYS A 10 -2.54 -15.69 3.76
CA LYS A 10 -3.05 -14.32 3.54
C LYS A 10 -3.63 -14.14 2.15
N LEU A 11 -4.54 -13.17 2.00
CA LEU A 11 -5.14 -12.77 0.75
C LEU A 11 -4.09 -12.27 -0.27
N GLY A 12 -3.20 -11.38 0.18
CA GLY A 12 -2.15 -10.74 -0.61
C GLY A 12 -0.82 -10.61 0.14
N GLN A 13 0.19 -10.02 -0.50
CA GLN A 13 1.55 -9.86 0.03
C GLN A 13 2.08 -11.16 0.68
N ARG A 14 1.87 -12.29 0.03
CA ARG A 14 2.10 -13.63 0.59
C ARG A 14 3.58 -13.94 0.87
N LEU A 15 4.50 -13.21 0.24
CA LEU A 15 5.94 -13.33 0.49
C LEU A 15 6.37 -12.70 1.84
N SER A 16 5.54 -11.83 2.41
CA SER A 16 5.79 -11.26 3.74
C SER A 16 5.21 -12.17 4.82
N ASN A 17 6.06 -12.84 5.59
CA ASN A 17 5.62 -13.74 6.66
C ASN A 17 4.87 -12.98 7.75
N THR A 18 3.77 -13.56 8.20
CA THR A 18 2.98 -13.07 9.33
C THR A 18 2.68 -14.28 10.25
N ALA A 19 3.04 -14.18 11.51
CA ALA A 19 2.77 -15.24 12.48
C ALA A 19 2.58 -14.62 13.87
N SER A 20 1.89 -15.33 14.77
CA SER A 20 1.83 -14.96 16.18
C SER A 20 3.16 -15.23 16.87
N VAL A 21 3.51 -14.38 17.84
CA VAL A 21 4.66 -14.59 18.72
C VAL A 21 4.18 -14.55 20.16
N THR A 22 4.38 -15.63 20.89
CA THR A 22 3.99 -15.75 22.30
C THR A 22 5.24 -15.77 23.19
N PHE A 23 5.20 -14.99 24.26
CA PHE A 23 6.27 -14.93 25.26
C PHE A 23 5.75 -15.58 26.54
N GLU A 24 6.38 -16.69 26.95
CA GLU A 24 6.08 -17.41 28.21
C GLU A 24 7.28 -17.27 29.14
N ASP A 25 7.10 -16.58 30.28
CA ASP A 25 8.10 -16.39 31.33
C ASP A 25 9.48 -15.97 30.77
N VAL A 26 9.51 -15.02 29.84
CA VAL A 26 10.76 -14.51 29.25
C VAL A 26 11.34 -13.46 30.17
N ILE A 27 12.51 -13.76 30.73
CA ILE A 27 13.27 -12.83 31.59
C ILE A 27 14.06 -11.90 30.66
N ILE A 28 13.87 -10.61 30.83
CA ILE A 28 14.61 -9.56 30.09
C ILE A 28 15.62 -8.94 31.08
N GLN A 29 16.89 -8.91 30.67
CA GLN A 29 17.95 -8.27 31.45
C GLN A 29 17.94 -6.75 31.25
N PRO A 30 18.46 -5.97 32.21
CA PRO A 30 18.45 -4.50 32.10
C PRO A 30 19.15 -3.95 30.86
N ASP A 31 20.17 -4.60 30.34
CA ASP A 31 20.93 -4.24 29.13
C ASP A 31 20.20 -4.55 27.84
N GLN A 32 19.10 -5.32 27.88
CA GLN A 32 18.23 -5.63 26.77
C GLN A 32 17.08 -4.61 26.59
N ILE A 33 16.99 -3.62 27.50
CA ILE A 33 15.96 -2.60 27.44
C ILE A 33 16.42 -1.48 26.50
N ILE A 34 15.62 -1.23 25.45
CA ILE A 34 15.91 -0.17 24.50
C ILE A 34 15.37 1.16 25.04
N GLY A 35 16.28 2.12 25.27
CA GLY A 35 15.93 3.46 25.71
C GLY A 35 15.46 3.55 27.16
N ASP A 36 14.66 4.57 27.49
CA ASP A 36 14.12 4.78 28.83
C ASP A 36 12.71 4.17 28.94
N ARG A 37 12.50 3.32 29.95
CA ARG A 37 11.22 2.63 30.22
C ARG A 37 10.01 3.59 30.33
N ARG A 38 10.23 4.84 30.70
CA ARG A 38 9.17 5.86 30.81
C ARG A 38 8.65 6.32 29.45
N PHE A 39 9.42 6.15 28.39
CA PHE A 39 9.11 6.64 27.04
C PHE A 39 8.85 5.54 26.01
N GLY A 40 8.66 4.29 26.43
CA GLY A 40 8.47 3.15 25.52
C GLY A 40 7.35 3.38 24.49
N PHE A 41 6.19 3.90 24.93
CA PHE A 41 5.10 4.23 24.01
C PHE A 41 5.49 5.31 22.97
N LYS A 42 6.21 6.35 23.43
CA LYS A 42 6.69 7.40 22.54
C LYS A 42 7.62 6.85 21.44
N TYR A 43 8.54 5.95 21.82
CA TYR A 43 9.44 5.33 20.83
C TYR A 43 8.68 4.53 19.77
N ILE A 44 7.60 3.84 20.14
CA ILE A 44 6.75 3.12 19.19
C ILE A 44 6.09 4.10 18.21
N VAL A 45 5.53 5.21 18.72
CA VAL A 45 4.90 6.24 17.88
C VAL A 45 5.91 6.88 16.94
N ASP A 46 7.10 7.22 17.44
CA ASP A 46 8.17 7.81 16.62
C ASP A 46 8.60 6.85 15.47
N VAL A 47 8.63 5.55 15.75
CA VAL A 47 8.93 4.54 14.71
C VAL A 47 7.82 4.46 13.66
N LEU A 48 6.55 4.49 14.08
CA LEU A 48 5.41 4.48 13.15
C LEU A 48 5.40 5.73 12.25
N ASP A 49 5.68 6.91 12.80
CA ASP A 49 5.77 8.14 12.01
C ASP A 49 6.87 8.09 10.94
N PHE A 50 7.95 7.33 11.20
CA PHE A 50 9.01 7.11 10.23
C PHE A 50 8.68 5.97 9.24
N ALA A 51 7.95 4.93 9.67
CA ALA A 51 7.60 3.77 8.85
C ALA A 51 6.48 4.06 7.84
N ARG A 52 5.51 4.92 8.19
CA ARG A 52 4.36 5.25 7.34
C ARG A 52 4.71 5.70 5.91
N PRO A 53 5.69 6.58 5.67
CA PRO A 53 6.11 6.90 4.30
C PRO A 53 6.67 5.72 3.51
N MET A 54 7.29 4.73 4.18
CA MET A 54 7.76 3.51 3.52
C MET A 54 6.57 2.66 3.06
N VAL A 55 5.54 2.52 3.92
CA VAL A 55 4.29 1.86 3.55
C VAL A 55 3.53 2.63 2.47
N ALA A 56 3.52 3.96 2.54
CA ALA A 56 2.97 4.82 1.49
C ALA A 56 3.65 4.56 0.12
N ALA A 57 4.98 4.38 0.12
CA ALA A 57 5.72 4.06 -1.11
C ALA A 57 5.31 2.69 -1.70
N ILE A 58 5.02 1.69 -0.86
CA ILE A 58 4.47 0.41 -1.31
C ILE A 58 3.10 0.62 -1.98
N GLY A 59 2.20 1.38 -1.32
CA GLY A 59 0.89 1.71 -1.87
C GLY A 59 0.98 2.45 -3.21
N LEU A 60 1.85 3.46 -3.29
CA LEU A 60 2.09 4.19 -4.53
C LEU A 60 2.62 3.29 -5.65
N GLY A 61 3.54 2.38 -5.33
CA GLY A 61 4.07 1.39 -6.29
C GLY A 61 2.97 0.48 -6.83
N LEU A 62 2.07 -0.01 -5.98
CA LEU A 62 0.91 -0.82 -6.37
C LEU A 62 -0.06 0.00 -7.26
N ALA A 63 -0.36 1.25 -6.91
CA ALA A 63 -1.22 2.12 -7.70
C ALA A 63 -0.64 2.41 -9.09
N LYS A 64 0.65 2.75 -9.17
CA LYS A 64 1.36 2.97 -10.44
C LYS A 64 1.32 1.71 -11.31
N ARG A 65 1.66 0.55 -10.75
CA ARG A 65 1.65 -0.70 -11.50
C ARG A 65 0.26 -1.09 -11.98
N ALA A 66 -0.78 -0.90 -11.14
CA ALA A 66 -2.16 -1.14 -11.54
C ALA A 66 -2.59 -0.26 -12.71
N LEU A 67 -2.21 1.03 -12.71
CA LEU A 67 -2.45 1.94 -13.82
C LEU A 67 -1.72 1.48 -15.09
N ASP A 68 -0.44 1.12 -14.99
CA ASP A 68 0.38 0.73 -16.14
C ASP A 68 -0.17 -0.52 -16.85
N VAL A 69 -0.46 -1.59 -16.09
CA VAL A 69 -1.01 -2.83 -16.67
C VAL A 69 -2.39 -2.62 -17.26
N THR A 70 -3.20 -1.74 -16.64
CA THR A 70 -4.54 -1.40 -17.13
C THR A 70 -4.48 -0.57 -18.40
N LEU A 71 -3.56 0.40 -18.48
CA LEU A 71 -3.33 1.17 -19.71
C LEU A 71 -2.87 0.29 -20.86
N ALA A 72 -1.93 -0.63 -20.61
CA ALA A 72 -1.46 -1.57 -21.62
C ALA A 72 -2.63 -2.42 -22.14
N TYR A 73 -3.37 -3.07 -21.25
CA TYR A 73 -4.50 -3.92 -21.61
C TYR A 73 -5.58 -3.15 -22.40
N THR A 74 -5.99 -1.98 -21.93
CA THR A 74 -7.09 -1.20 -22.58
C THR A 74 -6.70 -0.62 -23.93
N ARG A 75 -5.40 -0.45 -24.22
CA ARG A 75 -4.90 -0.05 -25.54
C ARG A 75 -4.94 -1.19 -26.58
N GLU A 76 -4.85 -2.43 -26.14
CA GLU A 76 -4.84 -3.60 -27.03
C GLU A 76 -6.24 -4.20 -27.17
N ARG A 77 -6.97 -4.35 -26.07
CA ARG A 77 -8.28 -5.00 -26.06
C ARG A 77 -9.33 -4.15 -26.75
N LYS A 78 -10.07 -4.80 -27.67
CA LYS A 78 -11.19 -4.17 -28.42
C LYS A 78 -12.51 -4.79 -27.98
N GLN A 79 -13.50 -3.93 -27.78
CA GLN A 79 -14.91 -4.27 -27.58
C GLN A 79 -15.77 -3.17 -28.20
N PHE A 80 -16.99 -3.50 -28.61
CA PHE A 80 -17.93 -2.55 -29.26
C PHE A 80 -17.30 -1.84 -30.47
N GLY A 81 -16.46 -2.53 -31.24
CA GLY A 81 -15.83 -2.01 -32.45
C GLY A 81 -14.62 -1.07 -32.25
N GLN A 82 -14.18 -0.82 -31.01
CA GLN A 82 -13.07 0.09 -30.70
C GLN A 82 -12.23 -0.44 -29.53
N ARG A 83 -11.06 0.18 -29.27
CA ARG A 83 -10.24 -0.14 -28.10
C ARG A 83 -10.98 0.28 -26.83
N ILE A 84 -10.77 -0.45 -25.74
CA ILE A 84 -11.40 -0.10 -24.45
C ILE A 84 -11.02 1.32 -24.02
N CYS A 85 -9.75 1.71 -24.16
CA CYS A 85 -9.29 3.06 -23.81
C CYS A 85 -9.95 4.19 -24.65
N ASP A 86 -10.63 3.88 -25.75
CA ASP A 86 -11.33 4.88 -26.57
C ASP A 86 -12.80 5.08 -26.12
N LEU A 87 -13.33 4.21 -25.26
CA LEU A 87 -14.64 4.35 -24.66
C LEU A 87 -14.67 5.50 -23.64
N PRO A 88 -15.67 6.43 -23.68
CA PRO A 88 -15.71 7.58 -22.76
C PRO A 88 -15.64 7.21 -21.28
N VAL A 89 -16.36 6.15 -20.85
CA VAL A 89 -16.36 5.68 -19.48
C VAL A 89 -14.97 5.16 -19.07
N ALA A 90 -14.30 4.40 -19.93
CA ALA A 90 -12.95 3.90 -19.65
C ALA A 90 -11.92 5.05 -19.57
N ARG A 91 -12.07 6.08 -20.38
CA ARG A 91 -11.21 7.29 -20.30
C ARG A 91 -11.37 8.02 -18.98
N ASP A 92 -12.60 8.17 -18.49
CA ASP A 92 -12.85 8.79 -17.19
C ASP A 92 -12.23 7.99 -16.05
N MET A 93 -12.39 6.66 -16.06
CA MET A 93 -11.78 5.77 -15.09
C MET A 93 -10.24 5.87 -15.13
N LEU A 94 -9.62 5.76 -16.29
CA LEU A 94 -8.17 5.86 -16.47
C LEU A 94 -7.62 7.24 -16.03
N THR A 95 -8.33 8.32 -16.35
CA THR A 95 -7.96 9.67 -15.93
C THR A 95 -8.04 9.82 -14.41
N THR A 96 -9.06 9.22 -13.79
CA THR A 96 -9.20 9.24 -12.33
C THR A 96 -8.12 8.40 -11.65
N MET A 97 -7.77 7.23 -12.19
CA MET A 97 -6.64 6.42 -11.71
C MET A 97 -5.34 7.24 -11.77
N TRP A 98 -5.04 7.84 -12.92
CA TRP A 98 -3.85 8.68 -13.09
C TRP A 98 -3.81 9.83 -12.08
N LYS A 99 -4.91 10.57 -11.95
CA LYS A 99 -5.02 11.67 -10.98
C LYS A 99 -4.72 11.21 -9.55
N LYS A 100 -5.25 10.06 -9.13
CA LYS A 100 -4.99 9.52 -7.79
C LYS A 100 -3.52 9.13 -7.60
N VAL A 101 -2.87 8.56 -8.61
CA VAL A 101 -1.44 8.25 -8.60
C VAL A 101 -0.61 9.52 -8.40
N GLU A 102 -0.87 10.57 -9.19
CA GLU A 102 -0.15 11.85 -9.09
C GLU A 102 -0.31 12.49 -7.70
N LEU A 103 -1.55 12.56 -7.20
CA LEU A 103 -1.79 13.13 -5.87
C LEU A 103 -1.15 12.32 -4.75
N ALA A 104 -1.13 11.00 -4.87
CA ALA A 104 -0.45 10.12 -3.92
C ALA A 104 1.07 10.36 -3.93
N GLU A 105 1.68 10.50 -5.10
CA GLU A 105 3.10 10.79 -5.25
C GLU A 105 3.46 12.14 -4.63
N LEU A 106 2.69 13.19 -4.91
CA LEU A 106 2.90 14.53 -4.33
C LEU A 106 2.76 14.50 -2.80
N SER A 107 1.79 13.74 -2.27
CA SER A 107 1.60 13.57 -0.83
C SER A 107 2.80 12.87 -0.19
N LEU A 108 3.30 11.79 -0.79
CA LEU A 108 4.49 11.08 -0.32
C LEU A 108 5.74 11.97 -0.34
N MET A 109 5.98 12.67 -1.45
CA MET A 109 7.11 13.59 -1.56
C MET A 109 7.06 14.68 -0.48
N LYS A 110 5.87 15.24 -0.22
CA LYS A 110 5.68 16.23 0.86
C LYS A 110 6.02 15.65 2.23
N ALA A 111 5.59 14.43 2.52
CA ALA A 111 5.91 13.75 3.79
C ALA A 111 7.42 13.53 3.95
N CYS A 112 8.11 13.07 2.90
CA CYS A 112 9.56 12.90 2.91
C CYS A 112 10.29 14.21 3.18
N CYS A 113 9.89 15.31 2.53
CA CYS A 113 10.49 16.64 2.79
C CYS A 113 10.30 17.06 4.26
N LYS A 114 9.09 16.90 4.81
CA LYS A 114 8.77 17.25 6.20
C LYS A 114 9.60 16.45 7.22
N ILE A 115 9.83 15.17 6.95
CA ILE A 115 10.69 14.31 7.78
C ILE A 115 12.15 14.76 7.69
N GLN A 116 12.65 15.04 6.48
CA GLN A 116 14.02 15.50 6.28
C GLN A 116 14.28 16.84 6.97
N GLU A 117 13.32 17.75 6.94
CA GLU A 117 13.33 19.04 7.64
C GLU A 117 13.17 18.92 9.16
N LYS A 118 12.87 17.73 9.68
CA LYS A 118 12.51 17.51 11.10
C LYS A 118 11.38 18.42 11.55
N ALA A 119 10.40 18.66 10.67
CA ALA A 119 9.30 19.55 10.92
C ALA A 119 8.40 19.00 12.05
N LYS A 120 7.82 19.88 12.87
CA LYS A 120 6.94 19.49 13.99
C LYS A 120 5.68 18.75 13.53
N ASP A 121 5.26 18.99 12.29
CA ASP A 121 4.08 18.41 11.66
C ASP A 121 4.41 17.20 10.76
N ALA A 122 5.65 16.66 10.82
CA ALA A 122 6.09 15.55 9.97
C ALA A 122 5.19 14.30 10.13
N GLY A 123 4.80 13.93 11.35
CA GLY A 123 3.91 12.79 11.60
C GLY A 123 2.51 12.96 10.97
N LEU A 124 1.98 14.19 10.93
CA LEU A 124 0.73 14.49 10.23
C LEU A 124 0.85 14.19 8.72
N TYR A 125 1.93 14.67 8.08
CA TYR A 125 2.15 14.42 6.66
C TYR A 125 2.50 12.97 6.36
N ALA A 126 3.19 12.26 7.26
CA ALA A 126 3.44 10.83 7.16
C ALA A 126 2.11 10.04 7.14
N SER A 127 1.19 10.36 8.04
CA SER A 127 -0.14 9.74 8.10
C SER A 127 -0.98 10.08 6.85
N LEU A 128 -0.97 11.34 6.41
CA LEU A 128 -1.66 11.77 5.20
C LEU A 128 -1.15 11.01 3.96
N ALA A 129 0.16 10.92 3.81
CA ALA A 129 0.77 10.21 2.68
C ALA A 129 0.39 8.72 2.69
N LYS A 130 0.43 8.06 3.86
CA LYS A 130 0.05 6.66 4.00
C LYS A 130 -1.39 6.43 3.54
N ASN A 131 -2.33 7.23 4.03
CA ASN A 131 -3.74 7.09 3.66
C ASN A 131 -3.96 7.39 2.17
N THR A 132 -3.41 8.48 1.65
CA THR A 132 -3.58 8.86 0.23
C THR A 132 -3.01 7.79 -0.72
N CYS A 133 -1.85 7.22 -0.40
CA CYS A 133 -1.23 6.17 -1.22
C CYS A 133 -1.99 4.83 -1.10
N ALA A 134 -2.50 4.49 0.08
CA ALA A 134 -3.31 3.29 0.29
C ALA A 134 -4.63 3.36 -0.49
N GLU A 135 -5.35 4.46 -0.36
CA GLU A 135 -6.58 4.71 -1.14
C GLU A 135 -6.32 4.65 -2.65
N ALA A 136 -5.22 5.22 -3.12
CA ALA A 136 -4.85 5.15 -4.54
C ALA A 136 -4.57 3.71 -4.98
N ALA A 137 -3.88 2.90 -4.15
CA ALA A 137 -3.59 1.50 -4.44
C ALA A 137 -4.87 0.67 -4.58
N VAL A 138 -5.77 0.77 -3.61
CA VAL A 138 -7.06 0.05 -3.62
C VAL A 138 -7.92 0.50 -4.79
N PHE A 139 -8.05 1.81 -4.99
CA PHE A 139 -8.83 2.36 -6.10
C PHE A 139 -8.29 1.91 -7.47
N CYS A 140 -7.01 2.13 -7.74
CA CYS A 140 -6.42 1.82 -9.05
C CYS A 140 -6.47 0.32 -9.35
N SER A 141 -6.23 -0.53 -8.37
CA SER A 141 -6.30 -1.98 -8.58
C SER A 141 -7.73 -2.48 -8.79
N THR A 142 -8.72 -1.90 -8.10
CA THR A 142 -10.14 -2.23 -8.27
C THR A 142 -10.66 -1.76 -9.63
N GLU A 143 -10.40 -0.50 -10.01
CA GLU A 143 -10.80 0.00 -11.32
C GLU A 143 -10.08 -0.73 -12.46
N GLY A 144 -8.82 -1.14 -12.21
CA GLY A 144 -8.10 -2.00 -13.13
C GLY A 144 -8.80 -3.35 -13.35
N LEU A 145 -9.31 -3.99 -12.30
CA LEU A 145 -10.12 -5.22 -12.41
C LEU A 145 -11.36 -4.97 -13.29
N HIS A 146 -12.09 -3.88 -13.04
CA HIS A 146 -13.28 -3.54 -13.83
C HIS A 146 -12.94 -3.36 -15.31
N LEU A 147 -11.88 -2.64 -15.63
CA LEU A 147 -11.44 -2.38 -17.02
C LEU A 147 -10.92 -3.65 -17.73
N HIS A 148 -10.41 -4.64 -17.01
CA HIS A 148 -10.07 -5.95 -17.56
C HIS A 148 -11.30 -6.86 -17.73
N GLY A 149 -12.42 -6.55 -17.07
CA GLY A 149 -13.64 -7.38 -17.10
C GLY A 149 -13.37 -8.78 -16.54
N GLY A 150 -13.98 -9.79 -17.12
CA GLY A 150 -13.82 -11.19 -16.67
C GLY A 150 -12.36 -11.67 -16.60
N TYR A 151 -11.50 -11.19 -17.47
CA TYR A 151 -10.07 -11.51 -17.45
C TYR A 151 -9.36 -10.98 -16.20
N GLY A 152 -9.76 -9.79 -15.68
CA GLY A 152 -9.21 -9.25 -14.45
C GLY A 152 -9.46 -10.13 -13.23
N PHE A 153 -10.49 -10.96 -13.26
CA PHE A 153 -10.84 -11.87 -12.16
C PHE A 153 -10.07 -13.20 -12.20
N THR A 154 -9.26 -13.45 -13.23
CA THR A 154 -8.42 -14.64 -13.34
C THR A 154 -7.04 -14.39 -12.75
N THR A 155 -6.38 -15.45 -12.28
CA THR A 155 -5.01 -15.35 -11.75
C THR A 155 -3.94 -15.21 -12.84
N GLU A 156 -4.31 -15.35 -14.10
CA GLU A 156 -3.45 -15.18 -15.27
C GLU A 156 -3.05 -13.71 -15.46
N TYR A 157 -3.96 -12.79 -15.13
CA TYR A 157 -3.71 -11.35 -15.25
C TYR A 157 -3.20 -10.76 -13.94
N GLU A 158 -2.10 -10.02 -14.03
CA GLU A 158 -1.40 -9.42 -12.88
C GLU A 158 -2.31 -8.53 -12.02
N ILE A 159 -3.30 -7.87 -12.64
CA ILE A 159 -4.21 -6.96 -11.94
C ILE A 159 -4.95 -7.65 -10.77
N SER A 160 -5.26 -8.94 -10.88
CA SER A 160 -5.88 -9.72 -9.81
C SER A 160 -4.97 -9.86 -8.58
N LYS A 161 -3.66 -9.96 -8.80
CA LYS A 161 -2.66 -9.98 -7.72
C LYS A 161 -2.54 -8.60 -7.07
N LEU A 162 -2.43 -7.54 -7.88
CA LEU A 162 -2.31 -6.17 -7.40
C LEU A 162 -3.50 -5.78 -6.52
N ALA A 163 -4.73 -6.16 -6.90
CA ALA A 163 -5.91 -5.92 -6.09
C ALA A 163 -5.85 -6.62 -4.72
N ARG A 164 -5.41 -7.88 -4.67
CA ARG A 164 -5.25 -8.61 -3.41
C ARG A 164 -4.15 -8.03 -2.53
N ASP A 165 -3.05 -7.58 -3.12
CA ASP A 165 -1.91 -7.02 -2.41
C ASP A 165 -2.19 -5.60 -1.86
N ALA A 166 -3.09 -4.84 -2.51
CA ALA A 166 -3.38 -3.45 -2.14
C ALA A 166 -4.12 -3.31 -0.81
N HIS A 167 -5.02 -4.24 -0.49
CA HIS A 167 -5.91 -4.08 0.68
C HIS A 167 -5.18 -4.00 2.01
N ILE A 168 -4.05 -4.69 2.19
CA ILE A 168 -3.32 -4.63 3.46
C ILE A 168 -2.72 -3.25 3.72
N VAL A 169 -2.37 -2.51 2.66
CA VAL A 169 -1.78 -1.16 2.79
C VAL A 169 -2.77 -0.18 3.44
N ASP A 170 -4.06 -0.41 3.28
CA ASP A 170 -5.12 0.40 3.91
C ASP A 170 -5.35 0.04 5.38
N ILE A 171 -4.99 -1.18 5.80
CA ILE A 171 -5.31 -1.73 7.12
C ILE A 171 -4.22 -1.46 8.16
N TYR A 172 -2.95 -1.72 7.81
CA TYR A 172 -1.84 -1.66 8.76
C TYR A 172 -1.16 -0.29 8.78
N GLU A 173 -0.41 -0.01 9.88
CA GLU A 173 0.28 1.29 10.07
C GLU A 173 -0.73 2.47 10.19
#